data_33d710a6d02ff0cacb218dea7d50bdc1
#
_entry.id   33d710a6d02ff0cacb218dea7d50bdc1
#
_cell.length_a   1.000
_cell.length_b   1.000
_cell.length_c   1.000
_cell.angle_alpha   90.00
_cell.angle_beta   90.00
_cell.angle_gamma   90.00
#
_symmetry.space_group_name_H-M   'P 1'
#
loop_
_entity.id
_entity.type
_entity.pdbx_description
1 polymer ?
#
loop_
_entity_poly.entity_id
_entity_poly.type
_entity_poly.pdbx_seq_one_letter_code
_entity_poly.pdbx_strand_id
1 'polypeptide(L)'
;MKLLSLETNPEYIKLQTELVKLQTHLHETDQRLLIIFEGRDTAGKGGGIMRFVRYLNPRWYRIVALTKPTVIERGQWYFQRYIKHLPDPGEIAFFDRSYYNRAVVEPVMGFCTPEQHEQFMNTVNILEKMLVEDGIKIIKFWFSIEITEQKKRLKRRKTNPLFQWKLSTVDAVAQQKWKDYTKYKFKMFDRTATEYCPWIVINGNDKDTARLEAIRYVVNQYNYPEKGNTKVNLEIDPSVISILKNTKT
;
A
#
# COMPACT_ATOMS: atom_id res chain seq x y z
N MET A 1 -19.05 14.48 -5.94
CA MET A 1 -20.30 13.73 -5.67
C MET A 1 -20.10 12.25 -5.35
N LYS A 2 -19.08 11.51 -5.90
CA LYS A 2 -18.82 10.09 -5.54
C LYS A 2 -18.25 9.85 -4.13
N LEU A 3 -17.68 10.84 -3.45
CA LEU A 3 -17.13 10.67 -2.09
C LEU A 3 -18.22 10.46 -1.02
N LEU A 4 -19.38 11.07 -1.21
CA LEU A 4 -20.55 10.89 -0.34
C LEU A 4 -21.18 9.51 -0.47
N SER A 5 -21.09 8.86 -1.65
CA SER A 5 -21.71 7.56 -1.88
C SER A 5 -21.06 6.42 -1.10
N LEU A 6 -19.71 6.44 -0.92
CA LEU A 6 -19.04 5.38 -0.14
C LEU A 6 -19.29 5.55 1.37
N GLU A 7 -19.26 6.77 1.89
CA GLU A 7 -19.47 7.04 3.32
C GLU A 7 -20.91 6.73 3.79
N THR A 8 -21.86 6.69 2.87
CA THR A 8 -23.25 6.27 3.12
C THR A 8 -23.50 4.80 2.76
N ASN A 9 -22.51 4.09 2.23
CA ASN A 9 -22.64 2.69 1.90
C ASN A 9 -22.68 1.83 3.17
N PRO A 10 -23.75 1.07 3.44
CA PRO A 10 -23.87 0.24 4.65
C PRO A 10 -22.76 -0.80 4.79
N GLU A 11 -22.27 -1.35 3.68
CA GLU A 11 -21.16 -2.30 3.66
C GLU A 11 -19.85 -1.64 4.13
N TYR A 12 -19.58 -0.42 3.66
CA TYR A 12 -18.41 0.34 4.10
C TYR A 12 -18.47 0.62 5.61
N ILE A 13 -19.62 1.03 6.14
CA ILE A 13 -19.80 1.29 7.58
C ILE A 13 -19.53 0.02 8.39
N LYS A 14 -20.07 -1.11 7.95
CA LYS A 14 -19.84 -2.41 8.62
C LYS A 14 -18.37 -2.83 8.60
N LEU A 15 -17.68 -2.67 7.45
CA LEU A 15 -16.24 -2.94 7.33
C LEU A 15 -15.41 -2.00 8.21
N GLN A 16 -15.78 -0.72 8.30
CA GLN A 16 -15.13 0.22 9.23
C GLN A 16 -15.29 -0.21 10.69
N THR A 17 -16.48 -0.71 11.07
CA THR A 17 -16.72 -1.25 12.41
C THR A 17 -15.81 -2.45 12.69
N GLU A 18 -15.68 -3.38 11.74
CA GLU A 18 -14.76 -4.50 11.87
C GLU A 18 -13.29 -4.03 11.98
N LEU A 19 -12.91 -3.01 11.23
CA LEU A 19 -11.55 -2.45 11.25
C LEU A 19 -11.23 -1.76 12.59
N VAL A 20 -12.21 -1.09 13.23
CA VAL A 20 -12.06 -0.50 14.57
C VAL A 20 -11.87 -1.60 15.61
N LYS A 21 -12.67 -2.68 15.57
CA LYS A 21 -12.49 -3.84 16.46
C LYS A 21 -11.11 -4.48 16.28
N LEU A 22 -10.68 -4.64 15.03
CA LEU A 22 -9.32 -5.14 14.74
C LEU A 22 -8.25 -4.24 15.35
N GLN A 23 -8.35 -2.92 15.19
CA GLN A 23 -7.38 -1.99 15.79
C GLN A 23 -7.34 -2.11 17.31
N THR A 24 -8.50 -2.19 17.98
CA THR A 24 -8.58 -2.40 19.43
C THR A 24 -7.88 -3.69 19.84
N HIS A 25 -8.14 -4.78 19.11
CA HIS A 25 -7.47 -6.07 19.36
C HIS A 25 -5.97 -6.01 19.18
N LEU A 26 -5.47 -5.37 18.11
CA LEU A 26 -4.04 -5.20 17.88
C LEU A 26 -3.38 -4.42 19.03
N HIS A 27 -4.06 -3.36 19.51
CA HIS A 27 -3.57 -2.56 20.61
C HIS A 27 -3.52 -3.33 21.94
N GLU A 28 -4.57 -4.07 22.26
CA GLU A 28 -4.67 -4.86 23.51
C GLU A 28 -3.73 -6.07 23.53
N THR A 29 -3.27 -6.53 22.36
CA THR A 29 -2.40 -7.71 22.22
C THR A 29 -0.98 -7.35 21.75
N ASP A 30 -0.62 -6.06 21.76
CA ASP A 30 0.69 -5.55 21.34
C ASP A 30 1.13 -5.99 19.94
N GLN A 31 0.18 -6.40 19.07
CA GLN A 31 0.49 -6.84 17.71
C GLN A 31 0.86 -5.64 16.83
N ARG A 32 1.85 -5.84 15.95
CA ARG A 32 2.38 -4.82 15.06
C ARG A 32 1.96 -5.07 13.62
N LEU A 33 1.32 -4.08 12.97
CA LEU A 33 0.87 -4.20 11.59
C LEU A 33 1.48 -3.11 10.71
N LEU A 34 2.23 -3.51 9.68
CA LEU A 34 2.72 -2.64 8.62
C LEU A 34 1.92 -2.88 7.33
N ILE A 35 1.25 -1.83 6.82
CA ILE A 35 0.53 -1.89 5.54
C ILE A 35 1.21 -0.97 4.53
N ILE A 36 1.76 -1.57 3.49
CA ILE A 36 2.45 -0.88 2.40
C ILE A 36 1.48 -0.65 1.24
N PHE A 37 1.34 0.59 0.82
CA PHE A 37 0.53 1.00 -0.33
C PHE A 37 1.44 1.37 -1.49
N GLU A 38 1.57 0.46 -2.44
CA GLU A 38 2.31 0.66 -3.68
C GLU A 38 1.38 0.65 -4.90
N GLY A 39 1.90 1.02 -6.05
CA GLY A 39 1.13 1.05 -7.29
C GLY A 39 1.43 2.27 -8.14
N ARG A 40 0.84 2.30 -9.32
CA ARG A 40 1.03 3.39 -10.28
C ARG A 40 0.57 4.74 -9.74
N ASP A 41 1.09 5.81 -10.34
CA ASP A 41 0.58 7.14 -10.04
C ASP A 41 -0.90 7.24 -10.37
N THR A 42 -1.64 7.95 -9.53
CA THR A 42 -3.11 8.08 -9.58
C THR A 42 -3.91 6.81 -9.27
N ALA A 43 -3.28 5.67 -8.96
CA ALA A 43 -3.99 4.41 -8.70
C ALA A 43 -4.94 4.45 -7.48
N GLY A 44 -4.72 5.40 -6.55
CA GLY A 44 -5.66 5.60 -5.44
C GLY A 44 -5.08 5.31 -4.05
N LYS A 45 -3.76 5.08 -3.94
CA LYS A 45 -3.05 4.77 -2.68
C LYS A 45 -3.44 5.66 -1.50
N GLY A 46 -3.12 6.94 -1.55
CA GLY A 46 -3.43 7.86 -0.46
C GLY A 46 -4.94 7.98 -0.17
N GLY A 47 -5.81 7.83 -1.20
CA GLY A 47 -7.25 7.76 -0.98
C GLY A 47 -7.70 6.46 -0.31
N GLY A 48 -6.99 5.36 -0.53
CA GLY A 48 -7.16 4.11 0.19
C GLY A 48 -6.80 4.27 1.65
N ILE A 49 -5.60 4.76 1.96
CA ILE A 49 -5.13 5.02 3.32
C ILE A 49 -6.15 5.88 4.10
N MET A 50 -6.61 6.99 3.50
CA MET A 50 -7.60 7.86 4.15
C MET A 50 -8.94 7.16 4.45
N ARG A 51 -9.27 6.09 3.72
CA ARG A 51 -10.45 5.27 4.01
C ARG A 51 -10.20 4.25 5.13
N PHE A 52 -8.97 3.75 5.25
CA PHE A 52 -8.60 2.92 6.40
C PHE A 52 -8.68 3.71 7.70
N VAL A 53 -8.06 4.89 7.75
CA VAL A 53 -7.90 5.64 9.01
C VAL A 53 -9.13 6.47 9.42
N ARG A 54 -10.21 6.44 8.63
CA ARG A 54 -11.37 7.33 8.81
C ARG A 54 -11.97 7.32 10.21
N TYR A 55 -12.04 6.15 10.83
CA TYR A 55 -12.65 5.95 12.15
C TYR A 55 -11.71 5.30 13.17
N LEU A 56 -10.46 5.05 12.77
CA LEU A 56 -9.45 4.51 13.67
C LEU A 56 -9.03 5.53 14.72
N ASN A 57 -8.64 5.05 15.91
CA ASN A 57 -8.02 5.87 16.93
C ASN A 57 -6.66 6.38 16.45
N PRO A 58 -6.47 7.71 16.31
CA PRO A 58 -5.22 8.27 15.77
C PRO A 58 -3.99 8.07 16.66
N ARG A 59 -4.16 7.63 17.90
CA ARG A 59 -3.03 7.31 18.79
C ARG A 59 -2.39 5.96 18.50
N TRP A 60 -3.09 5.08 17.76
CA TRP A 60 -2.68 3.70 17.51
C TRP A 60 -2.40 3.43 16.03
N TYR A 61 -2.22 4.48 15.24
CA TYR A 61 -1.70 4.37 13.89
C TYR A 61 -0.84 5.57 13.52
N ARG A 62 0.02 5.36 12.51
CA ARG A 62 0.73 6.44 11.82
C ARG A 62 0.63 6.31 10.32
N ILE A 63 0.64 7.45 9.61
CA ILE A 63 0.77 7.49 8.15
C ILE A 63 2.17 7.98 7.82
N VAL A 64 2.90 7.19 7.05
CA VAL A 64 4.28 7.48 6.64
C VAL A 64 4.28 7.78 5.14
N ALA A 65 4.51 9.04 4.78
CA ALA A 65 4.59 9.51 3.40
C ALA A 65 5.90 10.30 3.24
N LEU A 66 7.00 9.59 3.00
CA LEU A 66 8.32 10.19 2.94
C LEU A 66 8.52 10.97 1.63
N THR A 67 9.11 12.14 1.76
CA THR A 67 9.53 12.98 0.62
C THR A 67 10.81 12.42 -0.03
N LYS A 68 11.35 13.11 -1.02
CA LYS A 68 12.66 12.77 -1.60
C LYS A 68 13.72 12.69 -0.49
N PRO A 69 14.67 11.73 -0.57
CA PRO A 69 15.75 11.62 0.40
C PRO A 69 16.58 12.92 0.48
N THR A 70 16.91 13.33 1.70
CA THR A 70 17.88 14.42 1.93
C THR A 70 19.28 14.03 1.46
N VAL A 71 20.23 15.00 1.46
CA VAL A 71 21.63 14.72 1.13
C VAL A 71 22.22 13.70 2.11
N ILE A 72 21.92 13.83 3.38
CA ILE A 72 22.37 12.90 4.44
C ILE A 72 21.78 11.51 4.23
N GLU A 73 20.46 11.41 4.03
CA GLU A 73 19.79 10.12 3.82
C GLU A 73 20.29 9.36 2.58
N ARG A 74 20.76 10.07 1.56
CA ARG A 74 21.38 9.43 0.37
C ARG A 74 22.69 8.71 0.65
N GLY A 75 23.42 9.14 1.68
CA GLY A 75 24.66 8.49 2.14
C GLY A 75 24.44 7.38 3.17
N GLN A 76 23.23 7.22 3.66
CA GLN A 76 22.87 6.20 4.65
C GLN A 76 22.51 4.87 3.98
N TRP A 77 22.44 3.83 4.79
CA TRP A 77 21.82 2.57 4.37
C TRP A 77 20.38 2.81 3.89
N TYR A 78 20.05 2.29 2.72
CA TYR A 78 18.81 2.64 2.01
C TYR A 78 17.54 2.48 2.86
N PHE A 79 17.44 1.41 3.66
CA PHE A 79 16.28 1.14 4.48
C PHE A 79 16.20 2.00 5.75
N GLN A 80 17.29 2.63 6.18
CA GLN A 80 17.37 3.36 7.46
C GLN A 80 16.27 4.40 7.63
N ARG A 81 15.93 5.12 6.56
CA ARG A 81 14.87 6.13 6.59
C ARG A 81 13.46 5.56 6.77
N TYR A 82 13.26 4.26 6.50
CA TYR A 82 11.98 3.57 6.66
C TYR A 82 11.89 2.83 8.00
N ILE A 83 12.98 2.25 8.47
CA ILE A 83 13.04 1.45 9.70
C ILE A 83 12.55 2.24 10.92
N LYS A 84 12.91 3.51 11.05
CA LYS A 84 12.49 4.38 12.15
C LYS A 84 10.97 4.65 12.21
N HIS A 85 10.23 4.21 11.21
CA HIS A 85 8.79 4.40 11.09
C HIS A 85 8.01 3.06 11.14
N LEU A 86 8.69 1.97 11.48
CA LEU A 86 8.03 0.69 11.72
C LEU A 86 7.02 0.82 12.88
N PRO A 87 5.95 0.00 12.90
CA PRO A 87 4.94 0.10 13.94
C PRO A 87 5.51 -0.28 15.32
N ASP A 88 5.15 0.50 16.32
CA ASP A 88 5.37 0.16 17.73
C ASP A 88 4.36 -0.93 18.18
N PRO A 89 4.55 -1.60 19.35
CA PRO A 89 3.57 -2.54 19.90
C PRO A 89 2.16 -1.94 19.94
N GLY A 90 1.17 -2.69 19.42
CA GLY A 90 -0.22 -2.26 19.35
C GLY A 90 -0.54 -1.22 18.25
N GLU A 91 0.36 -0.99 17.31
CA GLU A 91 0.24 0.08 16.31
C GLU A 91 0.08 -0.44 14.87
N ILE A 92 -0.62 0.35 14.05
CA ILE A 92 -0.72 0.16 12.60
C ILE A 92 0.08 1.27 11.89
N ALA A 93 1.11 0.91 11.13
CA ALA A 93 1.82 1.84 10.25
C ALA A 93 1.33 1.72 8.80
N PHE A 94 0.85 2.82 8.22
CA PHE A 94 0.43 2.92 6.82
C PHE A 94 1.51 3.63 6.00
N PHE A 95 2.15 2.93 5.07
CA PHE A 95 3.17 3.51 4.19
C PHE A 95 2.54 3.93 2.85
N ASP A 96 2.41 5.24 2.58
CA ASP A 96 2.09 5.77 1.24
C ASP A 96 3.39 5.83 0.41
N ARG A 97 3.64 4.79 -0.36
CA ARG A 97 4.93 4.38 -0.90
C ARG A 97 5.90 3.93 0.19
N SER A 98 6.88 3.17 -0.19
CA SER A 98 7.79 2.52 0.75
C SER A 98 9.19 2.41 0.18
N TYR A 99 10.02 1.58 0.81
CA TYR A 99 11.31 1.16 0.26
C TYR A 99 11.19 0.51 -1.13
N TYR A 100 10.02 0.05 -1.54
CA TYR A 100 9.76 -0.44 -2.90
C TYR A 100 9.84 0.64 -4.00
N ASN A 101 9.98 1.92 -3.63
CA ASN A 101 10.38 2.95 -4.60
C ASN A 101 11.64 2.54 -5.38
N ARG A 102 12.62 1.88 -4.74
CA ARG A 102 13.86 1.38 -5.36
C ARG A 102 13.61 0.22 -6.32
N ALA A 103 12.50 -0.51 -6.18
CA ALA A 103 12.14 -1.59 -7.10
C ALA A 103 11.56 -1.08 -8.42
N VAL A 104 10.81 0.02 -8.41
CA VAL A 104 10.02 0.44 -9.57
C VAL A 104 10.26 1.90 -9.97
N VAL A 105 9.88 2.87 -9.15
CA VAL A 105 9.91 4.28 -9.58
C VAL A 105 11.32 4.82 -9.72
N GLU A 106 12.24 4.44 -8.85
CA GLU A 106 13.61 4.97 -8.89
C GLU A 106 14.37 4.52 -10.15
N PRO A 107 14.42 3.23 -10.55
CA PRO A 107 15.09 2.83 -11.77
C PRO A 107 14.40 3.37 -13.02
N VAL A 108 13.07 3.48 -13.06
CA VAL A 108 12.34 4.05 -14.20
C VAL A 108 12.65 5.53 -14.39
N MET A 109 12.85 6.26 -13.29
CA MET A 109 13.12 7.71 -13.31
C MET A 109 14.61 8.06 -13.31
N GLY A 110 15.50 7.07 -13.22
CA GLY A 110 16.94 7.30 -13.10
C GLY A 110 17.36 7.88 -11.74
N PHE A 111 16.61 7.60 -10.67
CA PHE A 111 16.91 8.08 -9.32
C PHE A 111 17.85 7.15 -8.55
N CYS A 112 18.12 5.96 -9.07
CA CYS A 112 19.12 5.03 -8.57
C CYS A 112 19.92 4.43 -9.72
N THR A 113 21.12 3.91 -9.43
CA THR A 113 21.92 3.17 -10.41
C THR A 113 21.39 1.74 -10.58
N PRO A 114 21.76 1.03 -11.67
CA PRO A 114 21.43 -0.39 -11.83
C PRO A 114 21.93 -1.26 -10.67
N GLU A 115 23.13 -0.97 -10.16
CA GLU A 115 23.73 -1.70 -9.02
C GLU A 115 22.95 -1.49 -7.75
N GLN A 116 22.51 -0.27 -7.46
CA GLN A 116 21.66 0.05 -6.30
C GLN A 116 20.31 -0.64 -6.39
N HIS A 117 19.70 -0.70 -7.58
CA HIS A 117 18.47 -1.43 -7.81
C HIS A 117 18.68 -2.92 -7.55
N GLU A 118 19.73 -3.54 -8.10
CA GLU A 118 19.96 -4.97 -7.94
C GLU A 118 20.31 -5.33 -6.49
N GLN A 119 21.10 -4.52 -5.80
CA GLN A 119 21.38 -4.66 -4.37
C GLN A 119 20.09 -4.65 -3.55
N PHE A 120 19.17 -3.72 -3.85
CA PHE A 120 17.87 -3.68 -3.18
C PHE A 120 17.07 -4.97 -3.42
N MET A 121 16.99 -5.42 -4.68
CA MET A 121 16.26 -6.64 -5.04
C MET A 121 16.81 -7.90 -4.39
N ASN A 122 18.10 -7.94 -4.05
CA ASN A 122 18.76 -9.05 -3.35
C ASN A 122 18.55 -8.99 -1.83
N THR A 123 18.24 -7.82 -1.26
CA THR A 123 18.23 -7.62 0.20
C THR A 123 16.84 -7.43 0.79
N VAL A 124 15.86 -6.98 -0.01
CA VAL A 124 14.52 -6.63 0.52
C VAL A 124 13.80 -7.82 1.15
N ASN A 125 13.90 -9.02 0.57
CA ASN A 125 13.28 -10.22 1.13
C ASN A 125 13.91 -10.62 2.46
N ILE A 126 15.22 -10.41 2.61
CA ILE A 126 15.94 -10.66 3.88
C ILE A 126 15.41 -9.71 4.95
N LEU A 127 15.29 -8.42 4.63
CA LEU A 127 14.70 -7.44 5.55
C LEU A 127 13.28 -7.83 5.96
N GLU A 128 12.41 -8.12 4.99
CA GLU A 128 11.02 -8.47 5.28
C GLU A 128 10.92 -9.74 6.12
N LYS A 129 11.78 -10.73 5.85
CA LYS A 129 11.85 -11.96 6.65
C LYS A 129 12.22 -11.64 8.10
N MET A 130 13.26 -10.84 8.33
CA MET A 130 13.67 -10.42 9.68
C MET A 130 12.52 -9.70 10.41
N LEU A 131 11.81 -8.80 9.74
CA LEU A 131 10.69 -8.08 10.34
C LEU A 131 9.51 -9.00 10.70
N VAL A 132 9.21 -9.97 9.84
CA VAL A 132 8.15 -10.97 10.09
C VAL A 132 8.55 -11.91 11.23
N GLU A 133 9.79 -12.36 11.28
CA GLU A 133 10.32 -13.20 12.39
C GLU A 133 10.33 -12.44 13.72
N ASP A 134 10.51 -11.12 13.68
CA ASP A 134 10.39 -10.25 14.86
C ASP A 134 8.91 -9.95 15.24
N GLY A 135 7.94 -10.52 14.52
CA GLY A 135 6.51 -10.41 14.83
C GLY A 135 5.78 -9.24 14.19
N ILE A 136 6.35 -8.57 13.19
CA ILE A 136 5.62 -7.55 12.43
C ILE A 136 4.84 -8.23 11.30
N LYS A 137 3.52 -8.12 11.32
CA LYS A 137 2.71 -8.53 10.17
C LYS A 137 2.84 -7.49 9.06
N ILE A 138 3.30 -7.92 7.87
CA ILE A 138 3.45 -7.04 6.70
C ILE A 138 2.37 -7.38 5.68
N ILE A 139 1.63 -6.37 5.21
CA ILE A 139 0.69 -6.48 4.10
C ILE A 139 1.15 -5.54 2.99
N LYS A 140 1.43 -6.09 1.80
CA LYS A 140 1.89 -5.33 0.63
C LYS A 140 0.78 -5.20 -0.39
N PHE A 141 0.17 -4.04 -0.53
CA PHE A 141 -0.79 -3.72 -1.57
C PHE A 141 -0.12 -3.12 -2.80
N TRP A 142 -0.49 -3.64 -3.98
CA TRP A 142 -0.23 -3.01 -5.25
C TRP A 142 -1.53 -2.59 -5.92
N PHE A 143 -1.83 -1.30 -5.93
CA PHE A 143 -2.97 -0.74 -6.65
C PHE A 143 -2.66 -0.67 -8.14
N SER A 144 -3.32 -1.52 -8.93
CA SER A 144 -3.18 -1.59 -10.38
C SER A 144 -4.31 -0.86 -11.06
N ILE A 145 -3.99 -0.06 -12.09
CA ILE A 145 -4.98 0.60 -12.96
C ILE A 145 -4.56 0.45 -14.41
N GLU A 146 -5.52 0.59 -15.29
CA GLU A 146 -5.28 0.65 -16.73
C GLU A 146 -4.71 2.01 -17.15
N ILE A 147 -4.03 2.02 -18.31
CA ILE A 147 -3.43 3.24 -18.86
C ILE A 147 -4.50 4.31 -19.17
N THR A 148 -5.66 3.89 -19.63
CA THR A 148 -6.82 4.74 -19.93
C THR A 148 -7.36 5.42 -18.67
N GLU A 149 -7.50 4.66 -17.59
CA GLU A 149 -7.96 5.20 -16.30
C GLU A 149 -6.89 6.12 -15.68
N GLN A 150 -5.59 5.78 -15.80
CA GLN A 150 -4.53 6.68 -15.38
C GLN A 150 -4.60 8.02 -16.11
N LYS A 151 -4.76 8.02 -17.44
CA LYS A 151 -4.88 9.22 -18.27
C LYS A 151 -6.05 10.11 -17.82
N LYS A 152 -7.21 9.51 -17.57
CA LYS A 152 -8.41 10.20 -17.06
C LYS A 152 -8.15 10.84 -15.69
N ARG A 153 -7.49 10.13 -14.77
CA ARG A 153 -7.17 10.64 -13.43
C ARG A 153 -6.12 11.73 -13.45
N LEU A 154 -5.10 11.63 -14.31
CA LEU A 154 -4.10 12.68 -14.51
C LEU A 154 -4.73 13.95 -15.07
N LYS A 155 -5.65 13.83 -16.07
CA LYS A 155 -6.42 14.98 -16.57
C LYS A 155 -7.19 15.65 -15.44
N ARG A 156 -7.90 14.87 -14.59
CA ARG A 156 -8.64 15.43 -13.45
C ARG A 156 -7.72 16.15 -12.46
N ARG A 157 -6.50 15.67 -12.20
CA ARG A 157 -5.54 16.37 -11.33
C ARG A 157 -5.14 17.72 -11.89
N LYS A 158 -4.95 17.84 -13.21
CA LYS A 158 -4.59 19.10 -13.88
C LYS A 158 -5.72 20.13 -13.83
N THR A 159 -6.96 19.70 -13.96
CA THR A 159 -8.11 20.59 -14.11
C THR A 159 -8.85 20.93 -12.81
N ASN A 160 -8.67 20.14 -11.75
CA ASN A 160 -9.37 20.37 -10.49
C ASN A 160 -8.44 20.96 -9.43
N PRO A 161 -8.67 22.20 -8.95
CA PRO A 161 -7.83 22.88 -7.96
C PRO A 161 -7.57 22.07 -6.68
N LEU A 162 -8.55 21.27 -6.23
CA LEU A 162 -8.43 20.43 -5.04
C LEU A 162 -7.40 19.29 -5.18
N PHE A 163 -6.94 19.00 -6.41
CA PHE A 163 -6.00 17.91 -6.68
C PHE A 163 -4.69 18.36 -7.34
N GLN A 164 -4.57 19.65 -7.70
CA GLN A 164 -3.36 20.19 -8.36
C GLN A 164 -2.10 20.03 -7.52
N TRP A 165 -2.20 20.16 -6.21
CA TRP A 165 -1.09 19.94 -5.28
C TRP A 165 -0.48 18.53 -5.33
N LYS A 166 -1.20 17.55 -5.92
CA LYS A 166 -0.73 16.17 -6.14
C LYS A 166 0.09 16.00 -7.42
N LEU A 167 0.16 17.03 -8.26
CA LEU A 167 0.94 16.95 -9.49
C LEU A 167 2.44 16.94 -9.17
N SER A 168 3.16 16.02 -9.80
CA SER A 168 4.59 15.87 -9.67
C SER A 168 5.27 15.76 -11.03
N THR A 169 6.59 15.89 -11.04
CA THR A 169 7.41 15.65 -12.25
C THR A 169 7.28 14.21 -12.75
N VAL A 170 7.05 13.26 -11.86
CA VAL A 170 6.80 11.85 -12.20
C VAL A 170 5.47 11.69 -12.94
N ASP A 171 4.41 12.38 -12.50
CA ASP A 171 3.11 12.35 -13.18
C ASP A 171 3.19 12.84 -14.65
N ALA A 172 4.08 13.79 -14.93
CA ALA A 172 4.25 14.34 -16.27
C ALA A 172 4.76 13.31 -17.29
N VAL A 173 5.57 12.35 -16.84
CA VAL A 173 6.21 11.34 -17.72
C VAL A 173 5.62 9.92 -17.51
N ALA A 174 4.72 9.74 -16.54
CA ALA A 174 4.20 8.43 -16.16
C ALA A 174 3.58 7.64 -17.33
N GLN A 175 2.91 8.33 -18.25
CA GLN A 175 2.30 7.71 -19.43
C GLN A 175 3.36 7.27 -20.46
N GLN A 176 4.38 8.10 -20.70
CA GLN A 176 5.46 7.81 -21.63
C GLN A 176 6.29 6.61 -21.17
N LYS A 177 6.50 6.50 -19.86
CA LYS A 177 7.26 5.42 -19.23
C LYS A 177 6.41 4.21 -18.82
N TRP A 178 5.18 4.08 -19.33
CA TRP A 178 4.26 3.02 -18.97
C TRP A 178 4.85 1.62 -19.11
N LYS A 179 5.55 1.36 -20.22
CA LYS A 179 6.18 0.05 -20.50
C LYS A 179 7.31 -0.25 -19.51
N ASP A 180 8.13 0.73 -19.18
CA ASP A 180 9.23 0.58 -18.22
C ASP A 180 8.70 0.28 -16.83
N TYR A 181 7.69 1.05 -16.38
CA TYR A 181 6.97 0.74 -15.13
C TYR A 181 6.40 -0.68 -15.11
N THR A 182 5.86 -1.15 -16.23
CA THR A 182 5.33 -2.50 -16.32
C THR A 182 6.43 -3.54 -16.18
N LYS A 183 7.56 -3.35 -16.84
CA LYS A 183 8.74 -4.24 -16.77
C LYS A 183 9.25 -4.35 -15.33
N TYR A 184 9.52 -3.22 -14.68
CA TYR A 184 10.03 -3.21 -13.30
C TYR A 184 9.01 -3.73 -12.29
N LYS A 185 7.71 -3.47 -12.48
CA LYS A 185 6.64 -4.05 -11.67
C LYS A 185 6.67 -5.57 -11.70
N PHE A 186 6.76 -6.18 -12.88
CA PHE A 186 6.78 -7.64 -12.98
C PHE A 186 8.09 -8.22 -12.41
N LYS A 187 9.24 -7.59 -12.66
CA LYS A 187 10.51 -7.98 -12.03
C LYS A 187 10.42 -7.93 -10.50
N MET A 188 9.77 -6.91 -9.96
CA MET A 188 9.53 -6.80 -8.52
C MET A 188 8.65 -7.95 -8.01
N PHE A 189 7.52 -8.21 -8.64
CA PHE A 189 6.63 -9.31 -8.23
C PHE A 189 7.33 -10.67 -8.27
N ASP A 190 8.02 -10.97 -9.37
CA ASP A 190 8.74 -12.22 -9.56
C ASP A 190 9.77 -12.47 -8.46
N ARG A 191 10.46 -11.44 -7.99
CA ARG A 191 11.54 -11.57 -7.02
C ARG A 191 11.13 -11.36 -5.56
N THR A 192 10.00 -10.72 -5.30
CA THR A 192 9.65 -10.27 -3.94
C THR A 192 8.27 -10.72 -3.44
N ALA A 193 7.54 -11.54 -4.21
CA ALA A 193 6.28 -12.13 -3.78
C ALA A 193 6.54 -13.43 -2.99
N THR A 194 7.07 -13.31 -1.77
CA THR A 194 7.38 -14.47 -0.93
C THR A 194 6.13 -15.05 -0.25
N GLU A 195 6.22 -16.29 0.25
CA GLU A 195 5.11 -16.92 0.99
C GLU A 195 4.76 -16.18 2.29
N TYR A 196 5.79 -15.73 3.02
CA TYR A 196 5.61 -15.01 4.28
C TYR A 196 5.21 -13.54 4.09
N CYS A 197 5.44 -12.97 2.91
CA CYS A 197 5.12 -11.58 2.57
C CYS A 197 4.68 -11.45 1.10
N PRO A 198 3.46 -11.93 0.74
CA PRO A 198 2.94 -11.90 -0.63
C PRO A 198 2.58 -10.49 -1.08
N TRP A 199 2.48 -10.29 -2.40
CA TRP A 199 1.87 -9.11 -2.98
C TRP A 199 0.37 -9.29 -3.17
N ILE A 200 -0.40 -8.34 -2.68
CA ILE A 200 -1.84 -8.27 -2.85
C ILE A 200 -2.13 -7.24 -3.94
N VAL A 201 -2.40 -7.73 -5.14
CA VAL A 201 -2.69 -6.88 -6.30
C VAL A 201 -4.16 -6.54 -6.30
N ILE A 202 -4.48 -5.24 -6.29
CA ILE A 202 -5.84 -4.72 -6.26
C ILE A 202 -6.16 -4.05 -7.58
N ASN A 203 -7.26 -4.45 -8.23
CA ASN A 203 -7.81 -3.73 -9.37
C ASN A 203 -8.38 -2.39 -8.90
N GLY A 204 -7.64 -1.32 -9.17
CA GLY A 204 -7.98 0.03 -8.75
C GLY A 204 -8.77 0.84 -9.77
N ASN A 205 -9.26 0.24 -10.88
CA ASN A 205 -10.05 0.96 -11.88
C ASN A 205 -11.35 1.55 -11.27
N ASP A 206 -12.04 0.79 -10.42
CA ASP A 206 -13.05 1.35 -9.52
C ASP A 206 -12.43 1.58 -8.15
N LYS A 207 -12.50 2.84 -7.69
CA LYS A 207 -11.84 3.25 -6.43
C LYS A 207 -12.58 2.77 -5.20
N ASP A 208 -13.89 2.74 -5.27
CA ASP A 208 -14.70 2.45 -4.10
C ASP A 208 -14.68 0.95 -3.82
N THR A 209 -14.81 0.14 -4.85
CA THR A 209 -14.62 -1.32 -4.78
C THR A 209 -13.21 -1.69 -4.30
N ALA A 210 -12.17 -1.08 -4.88
CA ALA A 210 -10.78 -1.33 -4.47
C ALA A 210 -10.52 -1.00 -2.99
N ARG A 211 -11.16 0.03 -2.44
CA ARG A 211 -11.05 0.42 -1.03
C ARG A 211 -11.76 -0.56 -0.10
N LEU A 212 -12.97 -0.98 -0.48
CA LEU A 212 -13.72 -1.98 0.29
C LEU A 212 -12.94 -3.29 0.37
N GLU A 213 -12.46 -3.77 -0.77
CA GLU A 213 -11.70 -5.02 -0.85
C GLU A 213 -10.37 -4.96 -0.09
N ALA A 214 -9.67 -3.82 -0.14
CA ALA A 214 -8.45 -3.64 0.64
C ALA A 214 -8.71 -3.75 2.16
N ILE A 215 -9.78 -3.12 2.67
CA ILE A 215 -10.18 -3.21 4.08
C ILE A 215 -10.59 -4.64 4.42
N ARG A 216 -11.43 -5.26 3.59
CA ARG A 216 -11.88 -6.65 3.75
C ARG A 216 -10.70 -7.62 3.84
N TYR A 217 -9.71 -7.44 2.96
CA TYR A 217 -8.50 -8.25 3.00
C TYR A 217 -7.77 -8.14 4.34
N VAL A 218 -7.56 -6.92 4.86
CA VAL A 218 -6.86 -6.70 6.14
C VAL A 218 -7.63 -7.32 7.30
N VAL A 219 -8.93 -7.08 7.39
CA VAL A 219 -9.82 -7.66 8.42
C VAL A 219 -9.74 -9.18 8.43
N ASN A 220 -9.63 -9.81 7.25
CA ASN A 220 -9.54 -11.26 7.13
C ASN A 220 -8.20 -11.87 7.59
N GLN A 221 -7.15 -11.07 7.71
CA GLN A 221 -5.84 -11.56 8.14
C GLN A 221 -5.75 -11.87 9.63
N TYR A 222 -6.78 -11.55 10.39
CA TYR A 222 -6.77 -11.67 11.85
C TYR A 222 -8.04 -12.36 12.38
N ASN A 223 -7.88 -13.04 13.50
CA ASN A 223 -8.98 -13.45 14.35
C ASN A 223 -9.02 -12.53 15.58
N TYR A 224 -10.15 -11.92 15.84
CA TYR A 224 -10.34 -11.00 16.96
C TYR A 224 -11.76 -11.19 17.54
N PRO A 225 -12.01 -10.78 18.80
CA PRO A 225 -13.31 -10.89 19.42
C PRO A 225 -14.41 -10.21 18.60
N GLU A 226 -15.56 -10.85 18.52
CA GLU A 226 -16.76 -10.35 17.82
C GLU A 226 -16.59 -10.11 16.31
N LYS A 227 -15.57 -10.70 15.67
CA LYS A 227 -15.39 -10.65 14.22
C LYS A 227 -16.65 -11.18 13.52
N GLY A 228 -17.14 -10.41 12.53
CA GLY A 228 -18.32 -10.78 11.74
C GLY A 228 -19.67 -10.46 12.39
N ASN A 229 -19.73 -9.99 13.63
CA ASN A 229 -21.00 -9.62 14.29
C ASN A 229 -21.75 -8.49 13.57
N THR A 230 -21.05 -7.72 12.73
CA THR A 230 -21.65 -6.71 11.85
C THR A 230 -22.47 -7.31 10.70
N LYS A 231 -22.37 -8.64 10.49
CA LYS A 231 -22.98 -9.35 9.34
C LYS A 231 -22.55 -8.75 7.98
N VAL A 232 -21.33 -8.24 7.88
CA VAL A 232 -20.74 -7.88 6.60
C VAL A 232 -20.21 -9.13 5.91
N ASN A 233 -20.33 -9.17 4.59
CA ASN A 233 -19.63 -10.21 3.83
C ASN A 233 -18.11 -9.97 3.91
N LEU A 234 -17.37 -10.96 4.43
CA LEU A 234 -15.92 -10.94 4.53
C LEU A 234 -15.22 -11.73 3.41
N GLU A 235 -15.96 -12.35 2.49
CA GLU A 235 -15.40 -13.02 1.33
C GLU A 235 -14.75 -11.99 0.39
N ILE A 236 -13.52 -12.29 0.00
CA ILE A 236 -12.73 -11.44 -0.92
C ILE A 236 -13.20 -11.67 -2.33
N ASP A 237 -13.45 -10.60 -3.08
CA ASP A 237 -13.77 -10.68 -4.50
C ASP A 237 -12.51 -10.99 -5.34
N PRO A 238 -12.41 -12.20 -5.94
CA PRO A 238 -11.25 -12.60 -6.74
C PRO A 238 -11.10 -11.81 -8.05
N SER A 239 -12.15 -11.12 -8.50
CA SER A 239 -12.08 -10.22 -9.66
C SER A 239 -11.38 -8.90 -9.34
N VAL A 240 -11.29 -8.54 -8.05
CA VAL A 240 -10.68 -7.29 -7.57
C VAL A 240 -9.32 -7.55 -6.93
N ILE A 241 -9.16 -8.66 -6.20
CA ILE A 241 -7.92 -9.01 -5.50
C ILE A 241 -7.29 -10.26 -6.10
N SER A 242 -5.99 -10.17 -6.40
CA SER A 242 -5.14 -11.31 -6.73
C SER A 242 -3.96 -11.38 -5.76
N ILE A 243 -3.70 -12.56 -5.21
CA ILE A 243 -2.60 -12.79 -4.29
C ILE A 243 -1.45 -13.45 -5.05
N LEU A 244 -0.31 -12.78 -5.12
CA LEU A 244 0.90 -13.29 -5.76
C LEU A 244 1.85 -13.86 -4.70
N LYS A 245 2.16 -15.13 -4.83
CA LYS A 245 3.12 -15.87 -3.99
C LYS A 245 4.03 -16.68 -4.90
N ASN A 246 5.33 -16.56 -4.69
CA ASN A 246 6.32 -17.40 -5.37
C ASN A 246 6.72 -18.53 -4.42
N THR A 247 6.48 -19.76 -4.82
CA THR A 247 6.80 -20.98 -4.04
C THR A 247 8.27 -21.40 -4.17
N LYS A 248 9.09 -20.58 -4.85
CA LYS A 248 10.49 -20.91 -5.18
C LYS A 248 11.54 -20.17 -4.31
N THR A 249 11.14 -19.63 -3.16
CA THR A 249 12.10 -18.95 -2.26
C THR A 249 12.17 -19.65 -0.90
#